data_69f1a8c6976f87a50b0d87f925691dc2
#
_entry.id   69f1a8c6976f87a50b0d87f925691dc2
#
_cell.length_a   1.000
_cell.length_b   1.000
_cell.length_c   1.000
_cell.angle_alpha   90.00
_cell.angle_beta   90.00
_cell.angle_gamma   90.00
#
_symmetry.space_group_name_H-M   'P 1'
#
loop_
_entity.id
_entity.type
_entity.pdbx_description
1 polymer ?
#
loop_
_entity_poly.entity_id
_entity_poly.type
_entity_poly.pdbx_seq_one_letter_code
_entity_poly.pdbx_strand_id
1 'polypeptide(L)'
;MILKIGTNDYNLKHVYSFGVGHLRRLSHYIRHLFQTVKFVDDQPNEIISMQDKYSYVSNLRAQLSAHEQILLFYNSISVMGKPWLEPLSPSKDNYIQRYCMLKSIPLNAADFYKKPLDIFNEKNMSGKSMFEWLEIKDRMEDLNGNSTSS
;
A
#
# COMPACT_ATOMS: atom_id res chain seq x y z
N MET A 1 -9.85 20.54 -16.32
CA MET A 1 -9.46 19.15 -16.57
C MET A 1 -10.68 18.27 -16.37
N ILE A 2 -11.19 17.66 -17.42
CA ILE A 2 -12.38 16.80 -17.37
C ILE A 2 -11.89 15.37 -17.31
N LEU A 3 -12.15 14.68 -16.19
CA LEU A 3 -11.97 13.24 -16.08
C LEU A 3 -13.26 12.57 -16.55
N LYS A 4 -13.22 11.90 -17.70
CA LYS A 4 -14.30 11.02 -18.14
C LYS A 4 -14.24 9.71 -17.35
N ILE A 5 -15.14 9.55 -16.41
CA ILE A 5 -15.37 8.29 -15.69
C ILE A 5 -16.75 7.82 -16.07
N GLY A 6 -16.85 6.91 -17.02
CA GLY A 6 -18.12 6.40 -17.53
C GLY A 6 -18.88 7.43 -18.39
N THR A 7 -20.14 7.13 -18.71
CA THR A 7 -21.01 7.93 -19.59
C THR A 7 -21.60 9.21 -18.98
N ASN A 8 -21.21 9.58 -17.75
CA ASN A 8 -21.69 10.79 -17.07
C ASN A 8 -20.55 11.80 -16.91
N ASP A 9 -20.72 12.97 -17.53
CA ASP A 9 -19.86 14.14 -17.33
C ASP A 9 -20.15 14.75 -15.95
N TYR A 10 -19.34 14.44 -14.95
CA TYR A 10 -19.42 15.12 -13.65
C TYR A 10 -18.65 16.44 -13.72
N ASN A 11 -19.33 17.53 -13.38
CA ASN A 11 -18.72 18.85 -13.32
C ASN A 11 -17.80 18.95 -12.08
N LEU A 12 -16.52 18.69 -12.29
CA LEU A 12 -15.49 18.67 -11.26
C LEU A 12 -15.36 19.96 -10.42
N LYS A 13 -15.90 21.08 -10.90
CA LYS A 13 -15.92 22.34 -10.13
C LYS A 13 -16.69 22.21 -8.82
N HIS A 14 -17.79 21.44 -8.78
CA HIS A 14 -18.57 21.25 -7.55
C HIS A 14 -17.94 20.21 -6.60
N VAL A 15 -17.36 19.14 -7.13
CA VAL A 15 -16.65 18.14 -6.33
C VAL A 15 -15.38 18.74 -5.72
N TYR A 16 -14.69 19.62 -6.45
CA TYR A 16 -13.47 20.29 -5.98
C TYR A 16 -13.73 21.28 -4.83
N SER A 17 -14.87 21.95 -4.81
CA SER A 17 -15.23 22.93 -3.77
C SER A 17 -15.50 22.28 -2.40
N PHE A 18 -16.12 21.09 -2.35
CA PHE A 18 -16.43 20.40 -1.10
C PHE A 18 -15.25 19.57 -0.53
N GLY A 19 -14.31 19.16 -1.37
CA GLY A 19 -13.23 18.25 -1.02
C GLY A 19 -11.87 18.90 -0.76
N VAL A 20 -11.67 20.17 -1.08
CA VAL A 20 -10.33 20.81 -1.06
C VAL A 20 -9.67 20.77 0.33
N GLY A 21 -10.44 20.94 1.40
CA GLY A 21 -9.92 20.87 2.77
C GLY A 21 -9.49 19.46 3.17
N HIS A 22 -10.27 18.45 2.81
CA HIS A 22 -9.98 17.05 3.10
C HIS A 22 -8.86 16.51 2.23
N LEU A 23 -8.83 16.84 0.94
CA LEU A 23 -7.75 16.45 0.03
C LEU A 23 -6.40 17.05 0.43
N ARG A 24 -6.38 18.31 0.89
CA ARG A 24 -5.15 18.92 1.42
C ARG A 24 -4.64 18.21 2.67
N ARG A 25 -5.52 17.89 3.61
CA ARG A 25 -5.16 17.16 4.83
C ARG A 25 -4.66 15.76 4.51
N LEU A 26 -5.33 15.06 3.60
CA LEU A 26 -4.94 13.73 3.15
C LEU A 26 -3.58 13.75 2.45
N SER A 27 -3.37 14.70 1.53
CA SER A 27 -2.07 14.84 0.83
C SER A 27 -0.94 15.13 1.80
N HIS A 28 -1.21 15.95 2.82
CA HIS A 28 -0.24 16.26 3.87
C HIS A 28 0.09 15.01 4.71
N TYR A 29 -0.94 14.29 5.11
CA TYR A 29 -0.82 13.04 5.87
C TYR A 29 -0.01 11.98 5.11
N ILE A 30 -0.34 11.71 3.85
CA ILE A 30 0.38 10.72 3.02
C ILE A 30 1.84 11.16 2.78
N ARG A 31 2.10 12.47 2.66
CA ARG A 31 3.46 12.99 2.55
C ARG A 31 4.26 12.75 3.84
N HIS A 32 3.67 13.00 5.00
CA HIS A 32 4.31 12.71 6.28
C HIS A 32 4.58 11.22 6.45
N LEU A 33 3.62 10.38 6.12
CA LEU A 33 3.77 8.93 6.12
C LEU A 33 4.96 8.51 5.24
N PHE A 34 5.04 9.03 4.01
CA PHE A 34 6.15 8.78 3.10
C PHE A 34 7.50 9.17 3.71
N GLN A 35 7.59 10.39 4.25
CA GLN A 35 8.83 10.87 4.85
C GLN A 35 9.27 10.04 6.05
N THR A 36 8.31 9.57 6.85
CA THR A 36 8.60 8.69 8.00
C THR A 36 9.13 7.34 7.54
N VAL A 37 8.48 6.70 6.56
CA VAL A 37 8.94 5.41 6.00
C VAL A 37 10.32 5.57 5.36
N LYS A 38 10.51 6.61 4.56
CA LYS A 38 11.79 6.92 3.93
C LYS A 38 12.88 7.16 4.97
N PHE A 39 12.62 7.93 6.01
CA PHE A 39 13.58 8.19 7.08
C PHE A 39 14.04 6.90 7.76
N VAL A 40 13.14 5.98 8.04
CA VAL A 40 13.48 4.67 8.62
C VAL A 40 14.30 3.82 7.63
N ASP A 41 13.91 3.81 6.35
CA ASP A 41 14.60 3.03 5.32
C ASP A 41 16.03 3.54 5.05
N ASP A 42 16.22 4.86 5.06
CA ASP A 42 17.51 5.52 4.81
C ASP A 42 18.53 5.32 5.96
N GLN A 43 18.12 4.79 7.13
CA GLN A 43 19.08 4.54 8.20
C GLN A 43 20.09 3.48 7.78
N PRO A 44 21.40 3.64 8.12
CA PRO A 44 22.40 2.61 7.88
C PRO A 44 22.04 1.28 8.54
N ASN A 45 22.32 0.16 7.87
CA ASN A 45 22.00 -1.17 8.41
C ASN A 45 22.83 -1.53 9.66
N GLU A 46 23.94 -0.82 9.88
CA GLU A 46 24.78 -0.91 11.08
C GLU A 46 24.09 -0.31 12.30
N ILE A 47 23.15 0.64 12.08
CA ILE A 47 22.40 1.31 13.15
C ILE A 47 21.05 0.60 13.35
N ILE A 48 20.32 0.33 12.26
CA ILE A 48 19.00 -0.33 12.30
C ILE A 48 19.00 -1.43 11.25
N SER A 49 18.86 -2.67 11.70
CA SER A 49 18.80 -3.82 10.79
C SER A 49 17.55 -3.76 9.87
N MET A 50 17.59 -4.43 8.73
CA MET A 50 16.42 -4.52 7.83
C MET A 50 15.20 -5.12 8.53
N GLN A 51 15.40 -6.05 9.46
CA GLN A 51 14.34 -6.65 10.26
C GLN A 51 13.70 -5.62 11.19
N ASP A 52 14.50 -4.77 11.83
CA ASP A 52 14.02 -3.73 12.72
C ASP A 52 13.31 -2.63 11.93
N LYS A 53 13.85 -2.22 10.78
CA LYS A 53 13.18 -1.28 9.86
C LYS A 53 11.79 -1.77 9.48
N TYR A 54 11.70 -3.06 9.10
CA TYR A 54 10.41 -3.67 8.78
C TYR A 54 9.47 -3.65 9.99
N SER A 55 9.97 -3.94 11.18
CA SER A 55 9.20 -3.92 12.42
C SER A 55 8.66 -2.52 12.73
N TYR A 56 9.51 -1.48 12.65
CA TYR A 56 9.09 -0.08 12.87
C TYR A 56 8.03 0.35 11.87
N VAL A 57 8.24 0.10 10.58
CA VAL A 57 7.25 0.48 9.55
C VAL A 57 5.97 -0.36 9.67
N SER A 58 6.07 -1.62 10.12
CA SER A 58 4.92 -2.47 10.41
C SER A 58 4.04 -1.90 11.52
N ASN A 59 4.66 -1.39 12.60
CA ASN A 59 3.95 -0.71 13.68
C ASN A 59 3.28 0.58 13.21
N LEU A 60 3.95 1.35 12.34
CA LEU A 60 3.39 2.54 11.72
C LEU A 60 2.18 2.17 10.84
N ARG A 61 2.33 1.16 9.98
CA ARG A 61 1.25 0.64 9.13
C ARG A 61 0.05 0.17 9.93
N ALA A 62 0.27 -0.48 11.09
CA ALA A 62 -0.81 -0.98 11.94
C ALA A 62 -1.72 0.14 12.50
N GLN A 63 -1.27 1.39 12.46
CA GLN A 63 -2.09 2.55 12.82
C GLN A 63 -3.00 3.01 11.69
N LEU A 64 -2.77 2.55 10.46
CA LEU A 64 -3.59 2.87 9.30
C LEU A 64 -4.83 1.98 9.25
N SER A 65 -6.00 2.58 9.19
CA SER A 65 -7.23 1.85 8.88
C SER A 65 -7.19 1.28 7.46
N ALA A 66 -8.04 0.30 7.17
CA ALA A 66 -8.18 -0.26 5.82
C ALA A 66 -8.50 0.83 4.77
N HIS A 67 -9.34 1.81 5.14
CA HIS A 67 -9.68 2.92 4.25
C HIS A 67 -8.48 3.83 3.96
N GLU A 68 -7.64 4.11 4.94
CA GLU A 68 -6.40 4.88 4.74
C GLU A 68 -5.40 4.13 3.87
N GLN A 69 -5.34 2.81 3.98
CA GLN A 69 -4.51 1.99 3.10
C GLN A 69 -5.05 1.96 1.66
N ILE A 70 -6.37 1.97 1.45
CA ILE A 70 -6.99 2.13 0.12
C ILE A 70 -6.63 3.50 -0.46
N LEU A 71 -6.70 4.56 0.34
CA LEU A 71 -6.31 5.90 -0.09
C LEU A 71 -4.82 5.99 -0.42
N LEU A 72 -3.96 5.33 0.37
CA LEU A 72 -2.53 5.20 0.08
C LEU A 72 -2.30 4.47 -1.24
N PHE A 73 -3.04 3.38 -1.51
CA PHE A 73 -2.97 2.66 -2.78
C PHE A 73 -3.28 3.58 -3.96
N TYR A 74 -4.42 4.27 -3.96
CA TYR A 74 -4.78 5.18 -5.05
C TYR A 74 -3.83 6.38 -5.16
N ASN A 75 -3.32 6.89 -4.04
CA ASN A 75 -2.29 7.92 -4.08
C ASN A 75 -1.01 7.39 -4.75
N SER A 76 -0.55 6.20 -4.39
CA SER A 76 0.71 5.64 -4.90
C SER A 76 0.70 5.44 -6.42
N ILE A 77 -0.45 5.11 -7.01
CA ILE A 77 -0.60 4.96 -8.47
C ILE A 77 -0.92 6.27 -9.20
N SER A 78 -1.09 7.35 -8.47
CA SER A 78 -1.27 8.71 -9.04
C SER A 78 0.08 9.38 -9.33
N VAL A 79 0.03 10.48 -10.09
CA VAL A 79 1.22 11.30 -10.34
C VAL A 79 1.88 11.80 -9.05
N MET A 80 1.07 12.09 -8.03
CA MET A 80 1.54 12.61 -6.73
C MET A 80 2.26 11.55 -5.89
N GLY A 81 1.92 10.27 -6.10
CA GLY A 81 2.43 9.15 -5.31
C GLY A 81 3.60 8.40 -5.95
N LYS A 82 4.12 8.85 -7.08
CA LYS A 82 5.26 8.21 -7.77
C LYS A 82 6.41 7.79 -6.84
N PRO A 83 6.85 8.61 -5.87
CA PRO A 83 7.95 8.24 -4.99
C PRO A 83 7.71 6.94 -4.19
N TRP A 84 6.46 6.58 -3.92
CA TRP A 84 6.13 5.31 -3.28
C TRP A 84 6.48 4.08 -4.11
N LEU A 85 6.48 4.23 -5.45
CA LEU A 85 6.66 3.16 -6.42
C LEU A 85 8.05 3.14 -7.05
N GLU A 86 8.95 4.07 -6.67
CA GLU A 86 10.33 4.07 -7.14
C GLU A 86 11.06 2.83 -6.62
N PRO A 87 11.75 2.08 -7.51
CA PRO A 87 12.52 0.91 -7.09
C PRO A 87 13.63 1.30 -6.12
N LEU A 88 13.76 0.54 -5.03
CA LEU A 88 14.75 0.76 -3.99
C LEU A 88 15.95 -0.17 -4.21
N SER A 89 17.15 0.40 -4.25
CA SER A 89 18.38 -0.38 -4.32
C SER A 89 18.66 -1.09 -2.98
N PRO A 90 19.25 -2.31 -2.98
CA PRO A 90 19.55 -3.19 -4.12
C PRO A 90 18.37 -4.07 -4.56
N SER A 91 17.24 -4.04 -3.88
CA SER A 91 16.06 -4.81 -4.23
C SER A 91 15.26 -4.12 -5.35
N LYS A 92 14.38 -4.88 -6.03
CA LYS A 92 13.42 -4.33 -6.99
C LYS A 92 12.14 -3.85 -6.31
N ASP A 93 11.98 -4.10 -5.00
CA ASP A 93 10.83 -3.62 -4.23
C ASP A 93 10.84 -2.09 -4.18
N ASN A 94 9.66 -1.50 -4.21
CA ASN A 94 9.40 -0.13 -3.82
C ASN A 94 8.99 -0.06 -2.33
N TYR A 95 8.76 1.14 -1.78
CA TYR A 95 8.39 1.29 -0.36
C TYR A 95 7.10 0.54 -0.01
N ILE A 96 6.09 0.60 -0.87
CA ILE A 96 4.81 -0.10 -0.66
C ILE A 96 5.05 -1.61 -0.57
N GLN A 97 5.81 -2.18 -1.50
CA GLN A 97 6.08 -3.61 -1.58
C GLN A 97 7.02 -4.07 -0.45
N ARG A 98 8.13 -3.34 -0.23
CA ARG A 98 9.14 -3.68 0.79
C ARG A 98 8.54 -3.82 2.19
N TYR A 99 7.66 -2.91 2.55
CA TYR A 99 7.06 -2.84 3.89
C TYR A 99 5.62 -3.37 3.95
N CYS A 100 5.10 -3.94 2.88
CA CYS A 100 3.73 -4.44 2.78
C CYS A 100 2.71 -3.41 3.27
N MET A 101 2.82 -2.15 2.81
CA MET A 101 2.05 -1.01 3.33
C MET A 101 0.54 -1.13 3.14
N LEU A 102 0.07 -2.05 2.29
CA LEU A 102 -1.33 -2.27 1.96
C LEU A 102 -1.89 -3.56 2.60
N LYS A 103 -1.31 -3.99 3.72
CA LYS A 103 -1.56 -5.30 4.35
C LYS A 103 -3.04 -5.56 4.65
N SER A 104 -3.77 -4.55 5.12
CA SER A 104 -5.15 -4.66 5.59
C SER A 104 -6.20 -4.23 4.56
N ILE A 105 -5.84 -4.06 3.29
CA ILE A 105 -6.84 -3.81 2.25
C ILE A 105 -7.67 -5.07 2.03
N PRO A 106 -9.02 -5.01 2.14
CA PRO A 106 -9.89 -6.12 1.83
C PRO A 106 -9.78 -6.54 0.35
N LEU A 107 -10.01 -7.83 0.07
CA LEU A 107 -9.79 -8.45 -1.24
C LEU A 107 -10.32 -7.63 -2.44
N ASN A 108 -11.52 -7.07 -2.35
CA ASN A 108 -12.19 -6.38 -3.45
C ASN A 108 -12.36 -4.87 -3.22
N ALA A 109 -11.80 -4.32 -2.14
CA ALA A 109 -12.07 -2.93 -1.76
C ALA A 109 -11.36 -1.89 -2.64
N ALA A 110 -10.30 -2.29 -3.33
CA ALA A 110 -9.49 -1.43 -4.19
C ALA A 110 -9.60 -1.77 -5.69
N ASP A 111 -10.61 -2.53 -6.09
CA ASP A 111 -10.80 -2.99 -7.49
C ASP A 111 -11.45 -1.93 -8.38
N PHE A 112 -11.71 -0.73 -7.86
CA PHE A 112 -12.46 0.31 -8.57
C PHE A 112 -11.81 0.77 -9.87
N TYR A 113 -10.48 0.95 -9.89
CA TYR A 113 -9.74 1.42 -11.07
C TYR A 113 -8.68 0.42 -11.53
N LYS A 114 -7.91 -0.11 -10.59
CA LYS A 114 -6.90 -1.16 -10.79
C LYS A 114 -6.91 -2.08 -9.59
N LYS A 115 -6.66 -3.36 -9.85
CA LYS A 115 -6.49 -4.32 -8.75
C LYS A 115 -5.10 -4.17 -8.15
N PRO A 116 -4.94 -4.25 -6.84
CA PRO A 116 -3.63 -4.19 -6.20
C PRO A 116 -2.64 -5.21 -6.75
N LEU A 117 -3.08 -6.43 -7.10
CA LEU A 117 -2.25 -7.48 -7.69
C LEU A 117 -1.83 -7.24 -9.14
N ASP A 118 -2.45 -6.29 -9.85
CA ASP A 118 -1.97 -5.87 -11.18
C ASP A 118 -0.71 -5.00 -11.09
N ILE A 119 -0.40 -4.49 -9.88
CA ILE A 119 0.69 -3.54 -9.63
C ILE A 119 1.74 -4.11 -8.68
N PHE A 120 1.30 -4.85 -7.66
CA PHE A 120 2.16 -5.39 -6.60
C PHE A 120 2.23 -6.91 -6.65
N ASN A 121 3.39 -7.46 -6.34
CA ASN A 121 3.55 -8.90 -6.17
C ASN A 121 2.82 -9.39 -4.90
N GLU A 122 2.45 -10.66 -4.88
CA GLU A 122 1.82 -11.29 -3.71
C GLU A 122 2.73 -11.26 -2.48
N LYS A 123 4.05 -11.38 -2.69
CA LYS A 123 5.07 -11.34 -1.62
C LYS A 123 6.17 -10.34 -1.98
N ASN A 124 6.75 -9.72 -0.96
CA ASN A 124 7.94 -8.90 -1.13
C ASN A 124 9.21 -9.75 -1.30
N MET A 125 10.35 -9.13 -1.56
CA MET A 125 11.64 -9.83 -1.73
C MET A 125 12.09 -10.61 -0.48
N SER A 126 11.55 -10.29 0.69
CA SER A 126 11.80 -11.04 1.94
C SER A 126 10.78 -12.17 2.17
N GLY A 127 9.92 -12.49 1.20
CA GLY A 127 8.93 -13.55 1.28
C GLY A 127 7.70 -13.24 2.13
N LYS A 128 7.53 -11.98 2.59
CA LYS A 128 6.37 -11.57 3.39
C LYS A 128 5.18 -11.26 2.49
N SER A 129 4.02 -11.80 2.83
CA SER A 129 2.78 -11.57 2.07
C SER A 129 2.37 -10.10 2.09
N MET A 130 2.04 -9.58 0.91
CA MET A 130 1.65 -8.19 0.71
C MET A 130 0.30 -7.88 1.35
N PHE A 131 -0.63 -8.84 1.37
CA PHE A 131 -1.99 -8.70 1.87
C PHE A 131 -2.31 -9.75 2.93
N GLU A 132 -3.13 -9.40 3.91
CA GLU A 132 -3.55 -10.29 4.99
C GLU A 132 -4.40 -11.47 4.47
N TRP A 133 -5.27 -11.21 3.50
CA TRP A 133 -6.10 -12.26 2.89
C TRP A 133 -5.28 -13.31 2.11
N LEU A 134 -4.08 -12.98 1.63
CA LEU A 134 -3.14 -13.98 1.07
C LEU A 134 -2.60 -14.91 2.16
N GLU A 135 -2.25 -14.36 3.33
CA GLU A 135 -1.79 -15.20 4.46
C GLU A 135 -2.89 -16.15 4.94
N ILE A 136 -4.14 -15.68 4.96
CA ILE A 136 -5.29 -16.51 5.33
C ILE A 136 -5.47 -17.64 4.30
N LYS A 137 -5.37 -17.32 3.01
CA LYS A 137 -5.45 -18.29 1.93
C LYS A 137 -4.35 -19.35 2.05
N ASP A 138 -3.09 -18.95 2.18
CA ASP A 138 -1.93 -19.85 2.33
C ASP A 138 -2.16 -20.81 3.51
N ARG A 139 -2.61 -20.31 4.68
CA ARG A 139 -2.91 -21.13 5.86
C ARG A 139 -4.05 -22.14 5.64
N MET A 140 -5.08 -21.75 4.88
CA MET A 140 -6.19 -22.65 4.56
C MET A 140 -5.75 -23.77 3.62
N GLU A 141 -4.88 -23.49 2.66
CA GLU A 141 -4.31 -24.48 1.75
C GLU A 141 -3.42 -25.48 2.50
N ASP A 142 -2.59 -25.03 3.44
CA ASP A 142 -1.75 -25.89 4.29
C ASP A 142 -2.58 -26.83 5.16
N LEU A 143 -3.69 -26.36 5.73
CA LEU A 143 -4.61 -27.18 6.54
C LEU A 143 -5.30 -28.26 5.69
N ASN A 144 -5.70 -27.93 4.47
CA ASN A 144 -6.36 -28.89 3.55
C ASN A 144 -5.37 -29.90 2.96
N GLY A 145 -4.11 -29.48 2.72
CA GLY A 145 -3.04 -30.38 2.22
C GLY A 145 -2.64 -31.47 3.21
N ASN A 146 -2.69 -31.19 4.52
CA ASN A 146 -2.35 -32.15 5.56
C ASN A 146 -3.47 -33.16 5.86
N SER A 147 -4.71 -32.93 5.41
CA SER A 147 -5.84 -33.83 5.62
C SER A 147 -5.95 -34.96 4.55
N THR A 148 -5.13 -34.94 3.51
CA THR A 148 -5.11 -35.95 2.45
C THR A 148 -4.00 -36.99 2.57
N SER A 149 -3.21 -36.95 3.65
CA SER A 149 -2.08 -37.87 3.88
C SER A 149 -2.29 -38.82 5.06
N SER A 150 -3.55 -39.23 5.32
CA SER A 150 -3.87 -40.23 6.36
C SER A 150 -4.53 -41.43 5.77
#